data_4f81c693c3e66227ad901649ab8b65c0
#
_entry.id   4f81c693c3e66227ad901649ab8b65c0
#
_cell.length_a   1.000
_cell.length_b   1.000
_cell.length_c   1.000
_cell.angle_alpha   90.00
_cell.angle_beta   90.00
_cell.angle_gamma   90.00
#
_symmetry.space_group_name_H-M   'P 1'
#
loop_
_entity.id
_entity.type
_entity.pdbx_description
1 polymer ?
#
loop_
_entity_poly.entity_id
_entity_poly.type
_entity_poly.pdbx_seq_one_letter_code
_entity_poly.pdbx_strand_id
1 'polypeptide(L)' 'MTRLVVKQIRSTIGTPHDQRLVVKGLGLRGVGSEVTVDNTPSFRGMIKKVLHLVTVTETAGDAAATKG' A
#
# COMPACT_ATOMS: atom_id res chain seq x y z
N MET A 1 -1.44 -0.96 -18.06
CA MET A 1 -1.82 -0.36 -16.78
C MET A 1 -0.72 -0.56 -15.78
N THR A 2 -0.59 0.38 -14.87
CA THR A 2 0.44 0.28 -13.84
C THR A 2 -0.13 -0.28 -12.57
N ARG A 3 0.75 -0.74 -11.69
CA ARG A 3 0.38 -1.21 -10.37
C ARG A 3 1.19 -0.51 -9.32
N LEU A 4 0.69 -0.51 -8.11
CA LEU A 4 1.35 0.12 -6.98
C LEU A 4 1.80 -0.96 -6.01
N VAL A 5 3.07 -0.92 -5.65
CA VAL A 5 3.62 -1.79 -4.61
C VAL A 5 3.64 -0.98 -3.34
N VAL A 6 2.90 -1.43 -2.35
CA VAL A 6 2.76 -0.74 -1.07
C VAL A 6 3.43 -1.58 0.00
N LYS A 7 4.38 -0.99 0.69
CA LYS A 7 5.10 -1.65 1.76
C LYS A 7 4.90 -0.88 3.05
N GLN A 8 4.50 -1.57 4.09
CA GLN A 8 4.33 -0.95 5.40
C GLN A 8 5.69 -0.82 6.07
N ILE A 9 6.04 0.41 6.40
CA ILE A 9 7.35 0.71 7.01
C ILE A 9 7.23 1.13 8.46
N ARG A 10 6.02 1.40 8.93
CA ARG A 10 5.79 1.81 10.32
C ARG A 10 4.60 1.07 10.89
N SER A 11 4.63 0.91 12.21
CA SER A 11 3.53 0.29 12.94
C SER A 11 2.30 1.18 12.93
N THR A 12 1.12 0.55 12.98
CA THR A 12 -0.14 1.27 13.11
C THR A 12 -0.46 1.58 14.57
N ILE A 13 0.39 1.17 15.50
CA ILE A 13 0.19 1.47 16.90
C ILE A 13 0.21 2.97 17.11
N GLY A 14 -0.81 3.50 17.75
CA GLY A 14 -0.92 4.94 17.99
C GLY A 14 -1.57 5.72 16.85
N THR A 15 -1.93 5.07 15.75
CA THR A 15 -2.61 5.75 14.66
C THR A 15 -4.12 5.73 14.87
N PRO A 16 -4.86 6.67 14.25
CA PRO A 16 -6.31 6.65 14.31
C PRO A 16 -6.89 5.35 13.74
N HIS A 17 -8.03 4.96 14.29
CA HIS A 17 -8.70 3.72 13.88
C HIS A 17 -8.98 3.69 12.37
N ASP A 18 -9.38 4.81 11.80
CA ASP A 18 -9.70 4.87 10.39
C ASP A 18 -8.49 4.52 9.52
N GLN A 19 -7.32 5.01 9.91
CA GLN A 19 -6.10 4.71 9.17
C GLN A 19 -5.71 3.23 9.30
N ARG A 20 -5.94 2.66 10.46
CA ARG A 20 -5.68 1.23 10.67
C ARG A 20 -6.56 0.39 9.78
N LEU A 21 -7.81 0.80 9.60
CA LEU A 21 -8.73 0.10 8.70
C LEU A 21 -8.26 0.19 7.25
N VAL A 22 -7.73 1.33 6.86
CA VAL A 22 -7.21 1.50 5.50
C VAL A 22 -6.02 0.57 5.26
N VAL A 23 -5.09 0.51 6.19
CA VAL A 23 -3.93 -0.39 6.10
C VAL A 23 -4.39 -1.83 5.99
N LYS A 24 -5.34 -2.22 6.81
CA LYS A 24 -5.89 -3.56 6.78
C LYS A 24 -6.61 -3.84 5.46
N GLY A 25 -7.34 -2.85 4.96
CA GLY A 25 -8.05 -2.97 3.69
C GLY A 25 -7.12 -3.12 2.50
N LEU A 26 -5.90 -2.60 2.61
CA LEU A 26 -4.88 -2.78 1.58
C LEU A 26 -4.28 -4.19 1.62
N GLY A 27 -4.44 -4.88 2.72
CA GLY A 27 -3.89 -6.23 2.87
C GLY A 27 -2.59 -6.28 3.65
N LEU A 28 -2.18 -5.16 4.22
CA LEU A 28 -0.96 -5.10 5.01
C LEU A 28 -1.23 -5.66 6.40
N ARG A 29 -0.31 -6.46 6.91
CA ARG A 29 -0.49 -7.13 8.19
C ARG A 29 0.44 -6.64 9.29
N GLY A 30 1.45 -5.87 8.93
CA GLY A 30 2.39 -5.36 9.90
C GLY A 30 3.59 -4.77 9.22
N VAL A 31 4.52 -4.27 9.99
CA VAL A 31 5.74 -3.67 9.45
C VAL A 31 6.50 -4.71 8.62
N GLY A 32 6.87 -4.31 7.41
CA GLY A 32 7.56 -5.21 6.49
C GLY A 32 6.63 -5.92 5.52
N SER A 33 5.32 -5.85 5.72
CA SER A 33 4.36 -6.41 4.77
C SER A 33 4.36 -5.62 3.47
N GLU A 34 4.20 -6.31 2.38
CA GLU A 34 4.18 -5.69 1.05
C GLU A 34 3.04 -6.27 0.25
N VAL A 35 2.32 -5.41 -0.45
CA VAL A 35 1.22 -5.83 -1.31
C VAL A 35 1.30 -5.08 -2.63
N THR A 36 0.79 -5.69 -3.67
CA THR A 36 0.67 -5.06 -4.99
C THR A 36 -0.80 -4.84 -5.26
N VAL A 37 -1.16 -3.60 -5.57
CA VAL A 37 -2.54 -3.24 -5.86
C VAL A 37 -2.61 -2.52 -7.20
N ASP A 38 -3.80 -2.52 -7.80
CA ASP A 38 -4.01 -1.82 -9.05
C ASP A 38 -3.90 -0.31 -8.83
N ASN A 39 -3.38 0.38 -9.85
CA ASN A 39 -3.27 1.82 -9.80
C ASN A 39 -4.61 2.45 -10.16
N THR A 40 -5.53 2.44 -9.22
CA THR A 40 -6.87 3.00 -9.38
C THR A 40 -7.06 4.17 -8.42
N PRO A 41 -7.99 5.09 -8.73
CA PRO A 41 -8.29 6.19 -7.82
C PRO A 41 -8.68 5.74 -6.43
N SER A 42 -9.36 4.60 -6.33
CA SER A 42 -9.78 4.07 -5.03
C SER A 42 -8.58 3.70 -4.17
N PHE A 43 -7.66 2.92 -4.72
CA PHE A 43 -6.46 2.54 -3.98
C PHE A 43 -5.57 3.74 -3.71
N ARG A 44 -5.45 4.64 -4.66
CA ARG A 44 -4.65 5.85 -4.46
C ARG A 44 -5.18 6.68 -3.29
N GLY A 45 -6.50 6.81 -3.20
CA GLY A 45 -7.12 7.51 -2.09
C GLY A 45 -6.83 6.86 -0.75
N MET A 46 -6.89 5.54 -0.69
CA MET A 46 -6.59 4.79 0.53
C MET A 46 -5.13 4.98 0.94
N ILE A 47 -4.23 4.85 -0.02
CA ILE A 47 -2.79 4.97 0.22
C ILE A 47 -2.46 6.36 0.74
N LYS A 48 -3.06 7.39 0.17
CA LYS A 48 -2.82 8.77 0.60
C LYS A 48 -3.09 8.97 2.09
N LYS A 49 -4.07 8.27 2.61
CA LYS A 49 -4.43 8.41 4.03
C LYS A 49 -3.38 7.83 4.96
N VAL A 50 -2.55 6.93 4.45
CA VAL A 50 -1.56 6.22 5.27
C VAL A 50 -0.14 6.36 4.72
N LEU A 51 0.11 7.37 3.91
CA LEU A 51 1.44 7.57 3.31
C LEU A 51 2.54 7.67 4.35
N HIS A 52 2.22 8.16 5.53
CA HIS A 52 3.21 8.26 6.62
C HIS A 52 3.55 6.90 7.24
N LEU A 53 2.80 5.87 6.88
CA LEU A 53 3.01 4.52 7.41
C LEU A 53 3.59 3.56 6.37
N VAL A 54 3.52 3.92 5.10
CA VAL A 54 3.88 3.03 4.00
C VAL A 54 4.73 3.75 2.97
N THR A 55 5.44 2.96 2.16
CA THR A 55 6.08 3.48 0.96
C THR A 55 5.35 2.89 -0.23
N VAL A 56 5.27 3.68 -1.30
CA VAL A 56 4.57 3.26 -2.51
C VAL A 56 5.52 3.39 -3.69
N THR A 57 5.59 2.34 -4.49
CA THR A 57 6.36 2.35 -5.72
C THR A 57 5.41 2.02 -6.87
N GLU A 58 5.41 2.86 -7.88
CA GLU A 58 4.63 2.58 -9.07
C GLU A 58 5.43 1.69 -10.00
N THR A 59 4.82 0.63 -10.47
CA THR A 59 5.49 -0.30 -11.38
C THR A 59 4.70 -0.38 -12.68
N ALA A 60 5.41 -0.72 -13.74
CA ALA A 60 4.78 -0.90 -15.04
C ALA A 60 4.21 -2.31 -15.10
N GLY A 61 2.98 -2.45 -14.79
CA GLY A 61 2.20 -3.67 -14.95
C GLY A 61 2.99 -4.95 -15.14
N ASP A 62 2.92 -5.46 -16.34
CA ASP A 62 3.51 -6.77 -16.65
C ASP A 62 5.01 -6.80 -16.46
N ALA A 63 5.68 -5.71 -16.76
CA ALA A 63 7.13 -5.66 -16.61
C ALA A 63 7.52 -5.86 -15.17
N ALA A 64 6.81 -5.24 -14.26
CA ALA A 64 7.08 -5.40 -12.85
C ALA A 64 6.76 -6.81 -12.39
N ALA A 65 5.67 -7.35 -12.88
CA ALA A 65 5.25 -8.70 -12.53
C ALA A 65 6.29 -9.71 -12.97
N THR A 66 6.88 -9.50 -14.14
CA THR A 66 7.90 -10.41 -14.65
C THR A 66 9.16 -10.36 -13.83
N LYS A 67 9.50 -9.23 -13.38
CA LYS A 67 10.69 -9.09 -12.56
C LYS A 67 10.55 -9.80 -11.23
N GLY A 68 9.34 -9.85 -10.77
CA GLY A 68 9.02 -10.59 -9.56
C GLY A 68 9.92 -10.30 -8.43
#